data_64bb25f2eb2e8526725b36aebe89c742
#
_entry.id   64bb25f2eb2e8526725b36aebe89c742
#
_cell.length_a   1.000
_cell.length_b   1.000
_cell.length_c   1.000
_cell.angle_alpha   90.00
_cell.angle_beta   90.00
_cell.angle_gamma   90.00
#
_symmetry.space_group_name_H-M   'P 1'
#
loop_
_entity.id
_entity.type
_entity.pdbx_description
1 polymer ?
#
loop_
_entity_poly.entity_id
_entity_poly.type
_entity_poly.pdbx_seq_one_letter_code
_entity_poly.pdbx_strand_id
1 'polypeptide(L)'
;MQDTDLKAHFANLDNKPRIIIHCQYVYGIGHFVRAVELASFLSKHFNVFLLNGGEPIMNYAVPDEVFFFQMPSLYKNENSNQLIPVDNSLDLKKCFDMRSAMIEQLVNMTCPDLLITEHFPFGLLFETEVMNLIKHIKSNNPNSKIVSSVRDVIESENGG
;
A
#
# COMPACT_ATOMS: atom_id res chain seq x y z
N MET A 1 3.19 1.93 20.60
CA MET A 1 1.77 1.56 20.78
C MET A 1 1.69 0.05 20.79
N GLN A 2 1.12 -0.57 21.80
CA GLN A 2 1.07 -2.04 21.89
C GLN A 2 -0.03 -2.59 20.97
N ASP A 3 0.11 -3.80 20.44
CA ASP A 3 -0.85 -4.47 19.53
C ASP A 3 -2.31 -4.46 20.04
N THR A 4 -2.48 -4.49 21.36
CA THR A 4 -3.78 -4.42 22.03
C THR A 4 -4.47 -3.06 21.85
N ASP A 5 -3.71 -1.97 21.83
CA ASP A 5 -4.24 -0.61 21.66
C ASP A 5 -4.69 -0.35 20.23
N LEU A 6 -3.98 -0.90 19.25
CA LEU A 6 -4.34 -0.82 17.83
C LEU A 6 -5.63 -1.60 17.52
N LYS A 7 -5.75 -2.83 18.05
CA LYS A 7 -6.98 -3.63 17.88
C LYS A 7 -8.18 -2.96 18.50
N ALA A 8 -8.04 -2.36 19.71
CA ALA A 8 -9.12 -1.63 20.36
C ALA A 8 -9.51 -0.37 19.58
N HIS A 9 -8.53 0.33 19.01
CA HIS A 9 -8.77 1.50 18.18
C HIS A 9 -9.54 1.16 16.90
N PHE A 10 -9.16 0.07 16.22
CA PHE A 10 -9.87 -0.37 15.00
C PHE A 10 -11.21 -1.04 15.29
N ALA A 11 -11.43 -1.59 16.47
CA ALA A 11 -12.73 -2.11 16.87
C ALA A 11 -13.79 -1.00 17.08
N ASN A 12 -13.34 0.22 17.39
CA ASN A 12 -14.20 1.39 17.59
C ASN A 12 -14.36 2.28 16.35
N LEU A 13 -13.85 1.83 15.18
CA LEU A 13 -14.12 2.52 13.92
C LEU A 13 -15.61 2.52 13.65
N ASP A 14 -16.09 3.62 13.06
CA ASP A 14 -17.47 3.71 12.60
C ASP A 14 -17.78 2.60 11.56
N ASN A 15 -19.08 2.37 11.30
CA ASN A 15 -19.52 1.29 10.40
C ASN A 15 -19.25 1.56 8.91
N LYS A 16 -18.34 2.48 8.57
CA LYS A 16 -17.96 2.71 7.17
C LYS A 16 -17.19 1.50 6.62
N PRO A 17 -17.35 1.19 5.33
CA PRO A 17 -16.53 0.17 4.68
C PRO A 17 -15.04 0.51 4.77
N ARG A 18 -14.20 -0.50 4.76
CA ARG A 18 -12.75 -0.40 4.98
C ARG A 18 -11.99 -0.58 3.68
N ILE A 19 -11.10 0.34 3.39
CA ILE A 19 -10.27 0.32 2.17
C ILE A 19 -8.81 0.30 2.56
N ILE A 20 -8.04 -0.60 1.96
CA ILE A 20 -6.57 -0.50 1.92
C ILE A 20 -6.18 0.11 0.57
N ILE A 21 -5.35 1.15 0.60
CA ILE A 21 -4.65 1.67 -0.58
C ILE A 21 -3.19 1.27 -0.46
N HIS A 22 -2.72 0.45 -1.39
CA HIS A 22 -1.31 0.05 -1.48
C HIS A 22 -0.60 1.00 -2.44
N CYS A 23 0.24 1.87 -1.88
CA CYS A 23 1.04 2.84 -2.60
C CYS A 23 2.50 2.41 -2.58
N GLN A 24 3.03 2.05 -3.73
CA GLN A 24 4.44 1.75 -3.92
C GLN A 24 4.97 2.53 -5.12
N TYR A 25 5.95 3.35 -4.88
CA TYR A 25 6.67 4.07 -5.94
C TYR A 25 8.18 3.88 -5.75
N VAL A 26 8.90 3.91 -6.84
CA VAL A 26 10.36 3.78 -6.89
C VAL A 26 11.02 4.99 -7.52
N TYR A 27 10.24 5.83 -8.20
CA TYR A 27 10.65 7.10 -8.80
C TYR A 27 9.58 8.16 -8.60
N GLY A 28 10.02 9.35 -8.18
CA GLY A 28 9.17 10.53 -8.08
C GLY A 28 8.04 10.40 -7.04
N ILE A 29 7.53 11.54 -6.64
CA ILE A 29 6.52 11.66 -5.56
C ILE A 29 5.07 11.61 -6.08
N GLY A 30 4.88 11.62 -7.40
CA GLY A 30 3.54 11.77 -8.01
C GLY A 30 2.55 10.68 -7.62
N HIS A 31 3.02 9.44 -7.45
CA HIS A 31 2.19 8.32 -6.98
C HIS A 31 1.74 8.50 -5.54
N PHE A 32 2.65 8.94 -4.68
CA PHE A 32 2.32 9.20 -3.28
C PHE A 32 1.29 10.33 -3.13
N VAL A 33 1.54 11.47 -3.79
CA VAL A 33 0.61 12.62 -3.77
C VAL A 33 -0.78 12.18 -4.23
N ARG A 34 -0.86 11.46 -5.36
CA ARG A 34 -2.13 10.94 -5.87
C ARG A 34 -2.81 9.97 -4.89
N ALA A 35 -2.05 9.07 -4.27
CA ALA A 35 -2.59 8.13 -3.30
C ALA A 35 -3.14 8.85 -2.07
N VAL A 36 -2.47 9.88 -1.58
CA VAL A 36 -2.94 10.70 -0.44
C VAL A 36 -4.20 11.50 -0.82
N GLU A 37 -4.24 12.12 -2.00
CA GLU A 37 -5.43 12.83 -2.48
C GLU A 37 -6.63 11.88 -2.62
N LEU A 38 -6.42 10.70 -3.19
CA LEU A 38 -7.45 9.68 -3.30
C LEU A 38 -7.92 9.22 -1.90
N ALA A 39 -6.99 8.94 -0.99
CA ALA A 39 -7.28 8.55 0.38
C ALA A 39 -8.09 9.62 1.11
N SER A 40 -7.69 10.89 0.98
CA SER A 40 -8.40 12.04 1.55
C SER A 40 -9.84 12.15 1.04
N PHE A 41 -10.04 11.99 -0.27
CA PHE A 41 -11.38 12.03 -0.85
C PHE A 41 -12.25 10.87 -0.35
N LEU A 42 -11.70 9.65 -0.31
CA LEU A 42 -12.42 8.46 0.10
C LEU A 42 -12.71 8.41 1.61
N SER A 43 -11.90 9.05 2.45
CA SER A 43 -12.08 9.06 3.91
C SER A 43 -13.40 9.67 4.38
N LYS A 44 -14.07 10.46 3.52
CA LYS A 44 -15.41 11.00 3.75
C LYS A 44 -16.46 9.90 3.92
N HIS A 45 -16.28 8.77 3.23
CA HIS A 45 -17.27 7.70 3.15
C HIS A 45 -16.74 6.33 3.59
N PHE A 46 -15.42 6.22 3.78
CA PHE A 46 -14.72 4.96 4.07
C PHE A 46 -13.71 5.15 5.20
N ASN A 47 -13.39 4.08 5.89
CA ASN A 47 -12.19 4.00 6.72
C ASN A 47 -11.02 3.63 5.81
N VAL A 48 -10.10 4.56 5.58
CA VAL A 48 -9.02 4.41 4.60
C VAL A 48 -7.69 4.15 5.30
N PHE A 49 -7.05 3.06 4.92
CA PHE A 49 -5.73 2.62 5.38
C PHE A 49 -4.75 2.77 4.22
N LEU A 50 -3.90 3.79 4.26
CA LEU A 50 -2.89 4.04 3.25
C LEU A 50 -1.58 3.37 3.64
N LEU A 51 -1.20 2.36 2.88
CA LEU A 51 0.01 1.56 3.08
C LEU A 51 1.08 2.03 2.09
N ASN A 52 2.06 2.78 2.60
CA ASN A 52 3.14 3.35 1.78
C ASN A 52 4.42 2.49 1.86
N GLY A 53 4.95 2.11 0.71
CA GLY A 53 6.20 1.34 0.58
C GLY A 53 7.36 2.11 -0.02
N GLY A 54 7.12 3.31 -0.53
CA GLY A 54 8.17 4.22 -0.99
C GLY A 54 8.79 5.02 0.14
N GLU A 55 9.77 5.86 -0.17
CA GLU A 55 10.40 6.73 0.82
C GLU A 55 9.39 7.71 1.43
N PRO A 56 9.49 7.99 2.75
CA PRO A 56 8.67 9.02 3.37
C PRO A 56 8.96 10.38 2.74
N ILE A 57 7.92 11.15 2.41
CA ILE A 57 8.07 12.49 1.87
C ILE A 57 8.02 13.49 3.02
N MET A 58 9.15 14.13 3.25
CA MET A 58 9.25 15.20 4.26
C MET A 58 8.34 16.38 3.88
N ASN A 59 7.65 16.92 4.87
CA ASN A 59 6.76 18.07 4.74
C ASN A 59 5.51 17.85 3.86
N TYR A 60 5.13 16.62 3.58
CA TYR A 60 3.85 16.31 2.99
C TYR A 60 2.91 15.73 4.06
N ALA A 61 1.87 16.48 4.38
CA ALA A 61 0.91 16.08 5.41
C ALA A 61 -0.10 15.06 4.83
N VAL A 62 -0.24 13.92 5.49
CA VAL A 62 -1.37 13.02 5.27
C VAL A 62 -2.50 13.51 6.18
N PRO A 63 -3.76 13.64 5.68
CA PRO A 63 -4.89 14.05 6.50
C PRO A 63 -5.11 13.13 7.70
N ASP A 64 -5.53 13.70 8.82
CA ASP A 64 -5.73 12.97 10.09
C ASP A 64 -6.81 11.86 9.99
N GLU A 65 -7.73 11.98 9.02
CA GLU A 65 -8.78 11.01 8.75
C GLU A 65 -8.28 9.76 8.01
N VAL A 66 -7.05 9.79 7.52
CA VAL A 66 -6.41 8.66 6.81
C VAL A 66 -5.47 7.94 7.75
N PHE A 67 -5.68 6.64 7.95
CA PHE A 67 -4.77 5.80 8.70
C PHE A 67 -3.53 5.50 7.85
N PHE A 68 -2.43 6.15 8.17
CA PHE A 68 -1.19 6.03 7.40
C PHE A 68 -0.24 5.01 8.00
N PHE A 69 0.26 4.08 7.17
CA PHE A 69 1.23 3.06 7.54
C PHE A 69 2.44 3.11 6.62
N GLN A 70 3.59 3.40 7.20
CA GLN A 70 4.87 3.37 6.50
C GLN A 70 5.50 1.99 6.62
N MET A 71 5.62 1.27 5.51
CA MET A 71 6.40 0.05 5.43
C MET A 71 7.91 0.36 5.34
N PRO A 72 8.80 -0.60 5.66
CA PRO A 72 10.20 -0.48 5.30
C PRO A 72 10.35 -0.09 3.84
N SER A 73 10.99 1.04 3.59
CA SER A 73 11.01 1.68 2.27
C SER A 73 11.98 0.99 1.33
N LEU A 74 11.57 0.85 0.08
CA LEU A 74 12.38 0.35 -1.03
C LEU A 74 12.47 1.41 -2.12
N TYR A 75 13.64 1.54 -2.70
CA TYR A 75 13.87 2.32 -3.91
C TYR A 75 14.53 1.46 -4.99
N LYS A 76 14.48 1.92 -6.22
CA LYS A 76 15.12 1.26 -7.36
C LYS A 76 16.45 1.95 -7.68
N ASN A 77 17.52 1.18 -7.71
CA ASN A 77 18.81 1.69 -8.15
C ASN A 77 18.80 1.93 -9.67
N GLU A 78 19.07 3.15 -10.09
CA GLU A 78 19.02 3.55 -11.51
C GLU A 78 20.04 2.79 -12.38
N ASN A 79 21.17 2.41 -11.80
CA ASN A 79 22.25 1.74 -12.54
C ASN A 79 22.05 0.22 -12.68
N SER A 80 21.42 -0.42 -11.70
CA SER A 80 21.30 -1.90 -11.66
C SER A 80 19.86 -2.40 -11.85
N ASN A 81 18.88 -1.52 -11.88
CA ASN A 81 17.46 -1.88 -11.85
C ASN A 81 17.03 -2.72 -10.65
N GLN A 82 17.87 -2.85 -9.63
CA GLN A 82 17.59 -3.64 -8.43
C GLN A 82 16.88 -2.81 -7.38
N LEU A 83 16.00 -3.48 -6.62
CA LEU A 83 15.40 -2.91 -5.41
C LEU A 83 16.41 -2.92 -4.27
N ILE A 84 16.49 -1.81 -3.56
CA ILE A 84 17.37 -1.62 -2.42
C ILE A 84 16.57 -1.06 -1.25
N PRO A 85 16.73 -1.62 -0.03
CA PRO A 85 16.18 -1.01 1.17
C PRO A 85 16.80 0.36 1.43
N VAL A 86 15.98 1.33 1.81
CA VAL A 86 16.45 2.66 2.25
C VAL A 86 17.24 2.55 3.55
N ASP A 87 16.81 1.66 4.44
CA ASP A 87 17.55 1.34 5.66
C ASP A 87 18.68 0.37 5.34
N ASN A 88 19.92 0.88 5.34
CA ASN A 88 21.12 0.11 5.05
C ASN A 88 21.43 -1.01 6.06
N SER A 89 20.74 -1.07 7.20
CA SER A 89 20.84 -2.18 8.16
C SER A 89 20.05 -3.41 7.76
N LEU A 90 19.19 -3.28 6.76
CA LEU A 90 18.32 -4.35 6.24
C LEU A 90 18.87 -4.90 4.92
N ASP A 91 18.90 -6.20 4.78
CA ASP A 91 18.97 -6.82 3.45
C ASP A 91 17.57 -6.84 2.81
N LEU A 92 17.53 -7.06 1.50
CA LEU A 92 16.28 -7.03 0.73
C LEU A 92 15.28 -8.08 1.20
N LYS A 93 15.75 -9.29 1.55
CA LYS A 93 14.89 -10.37 2.04
C LYS A 93 14.24 -9.98 3.36
N LYS A 94 15.02 -9.50 4.32
CA LYS A 94 14.51 -9.06 5.62
C LYS A 94 13.53 -7.90 5.50
N CYS A 95 13.80 -6.97 4.57
CA CYS A 95 12.88 -5.88 4.26
C CYS A 95 11.52 -6.41 3.79
N PHE A 96 11.50 -7.34 2.83
CA PHE A 96 10.26 -7.95 2.35
C PHE A 96 9.56 -8.81 3.41
N ASP A 97 10.30 -9.53 4.25
CA ASP A 97 9.73 -10.29 5.36
C ASP A 97 8.99 -9.37 6.36
N MET A 98 9.60 -8.22 6.70
CA MET A 98 8.98 -7.21 7.57
C MET A 98 7.73 -6.58 6.92
N ARG A 99 7.80 -6.25 5.63
CA ARG A 99 6.66 -5.70 4.86
C ARG A 99 5.51 -6.71 4.83
N SER A 100 5.81 -7.98 4.56
CA SER A 100 4.81 -9.06 4.55
C SER A 100 4.12 -9.22 5.90
N ALA A 101 4.87 -9.18 7.00
CA ALA A 101 4.31 -9.25 8.34
C ALA A 101 3.39 -8.05 8.66
N MET A 102 3.78 -6.84 8.26
CA MET A 102 2.94 -5.64 8.43
C MET A 102 1.65 -5.73 7.61
N ILE A 103 1.73 -6.19 6.37
CA ILE A 103 0.57 -6.42 5.49
C ILE A 103 -0.39 -7.41 6.12
N GLU A 104 0.10 -8.57 6.53
CA GLU A 104 -0.72 -9.60 7.17
C GLU A 104 -1.42 -9.08 8.43
N GLN A 105 -0.68 -8.39 9.30
CA GLN A 105 -1.22 -7.80 10.51
C GLN A 105 -2.32 -6.77 10.19
N LEU A 106 -2.08 -5.87 9.23
CA LEU A 106 -3.05 -4.86 8.83
C LEU A 106 -4.33 -5.50 8.28
N VAL A 107 -4.21 -6.49 7.39
CA VAL A 107 -5.37 -7.20 6.82
C VAL A 107 -6.17 -7.91 7.90
N ASN A 108 -5.49 -8.59 8.83
CA ASN A 108 -6.16 -9.30 9.94
C ASN A 108 -6.89 -8.35 10.90
N MET A 109 -6.36 -7.15 11.11
CA MET A 109 -6.99 -6.15 11.97
C MET A 109 -8.14 -5.42 11.30
N THR A 110 -8.05 -5.18 9.99
CA THR A 110 -9.00 -4.31 9.29
C THR A 110 -10.08 -5.09 8.54
N CYS A 111 -9.81 -6.32 8.10
CA CYS A 111 -10.70 -7.13 7.27
C CYS A 111 -11.31 -6.28 6.12
N PRO A 112 -10.50 -5.78 5.17
CA PRO A 112 -10.93 -4.74 4.24
C PRO A 112 -11.98 -5.23 3.24
N ASP A 113 -12.88 -4.32 2.85
CA ASP A 113 -13.89 -4.53 1.81
C ASP A 113 -13.35 -4.23 0.42
N LEU A 114 -12.32 -3.39 0.33
CA LEU A 114 -11.73 -2.95 -0.92
C LEU A 114 -10.21 -2.81 -0.79
N LEU A 115 -9.49 -3.30 -1.78
CA LEU A 115 -8.09 -2.97 -2.03
C LEU A 115 -7.98 -2.10 -3.28
N ILE A 116 -7.26 -1.01 -3.18
CA ILE A 116 -6.83 -0.21 -4.33
C ILE A 116 -5.32 -0.36 -4.46
N THR A 117 -4.86 -0.83 -5.62
CA THR A 117 -3.45 -0.91 -5.97
C THR A 117 -3.10 0.14 -7.01
N GLU A 118 -1.88 0.64 -6.99
CA GLU A 118 -1.34 1.45 -8.07
C GLU A 118 -0.50 0.57 -9.02
N HIS A 119 -0.68 0.76 -10.32
CA HIS A 119 0.04 0.08 -11.41
C HIS A 119 -0.11 -1.45 -11.54
N PHE A 120 -0.45 -2.18 -10.49
CA PHE A 120 -0.65 -3.61 -10.64
C PHE A 120 -2.01 -3.87 -11.36
N PRO A 121 -2.11 -4.75 -12.36
CA PRO A 121 -1.14 -5.78 -12.79
C PRO A 121 -0.12 -5.31 -13.86
N PHE A 122 -0.07 -4.06 -14.21
CA PHE A 122 0.79 -3.54 -15.29
C PHE A 122 2.25 -3.30 -14.85
N GLY A 123 2.48 -3.04 -13.56
CA GLY A 123 3.82 -2.94 -12.97
C GLY A 123 4.14 -4.19 -12.15
N LEU A 124 5.13 -4.98 -12.57
CA LEU A 124 5.41 -6.31 -11.99
C LEU A 124 6.49 -6.28 -10.90
N LEU A 125 7.12 -5.14 -10.64
CA LEU A 125 8.24 -5.06 -9.71
C LEU A 125 7.89 -5.51 -8.28
N PHE A 126 6.65 -5.30 -7.86
CA PHE A 126 6.11 -5.70 -6.55
C PHE A 126 5.00 -6.75 -6.66
N GLU A 127 4.97 -7.51 -7.78
CA GLU A 127 3.93 -8.50 -8.05
C GLU A 127 3.72 -9.47 -6.89
N THR A 128 4.80 -10.05 -6.38
CA THR A 128 4.73 -11.04 -5.28
C THR A 128 4.10 -10.43 -4.03
N GLU A 129 4.45 -9.20 -3.67
CA GLU A 129 3.88 -8.51 -2.51
C GLU A 129 2.39 -8.24 -2.71
N VAL A 130 2.01 -7.69 -3.87
CA VAL A 130 0.61 -7.37 -4.17
C VAL A 130 -0.24 -8.63 -4.27
N MET A 131 0.26 -9.69 -4.87
CA MET A 131 -0.44 -10.98 -4.94
C MET A 131 -0.64 -11.60 -3.55
N ASN A 132 0.36 -11.50 -2.66
CA ASN A 132 0.22 -11.94 -1.28
C ASN A 132 -0.81 -11.09 -0.51
N LEU A 133 -0.80 -9.77 -0.69
CA LEU A 133 -1.80 -8.88 -0.12
C LEU A 133 -3.22 -9.26 -0.57
N ILE A 134 -3.43 -9.46 -1.87
CA ILE A 134 -4.72 -9.90 -2.43
C ILE A 134 -5.15 -11.24 -1.81
N LYS A 135 -4.24 -12.20 -1.71
CA LYS A 135 -4.50 -13.52 -1.13
C LYS A 135 -4.92 -13.44 0.33
N HIS A 136 -4.23 -12.64 1.14
CA HIS A 136 -4.59 -12.42 2.55
C HIS A 136 -5.96 -11.75 2.67
N ILE A 137 -6.25 -10.72 1.87
CA ILE A 137 -7.55 -10.04 1.87
C ILE A 137 -8.66 -11.02 1.50
N LYS A 138 -8.50 -11.79 0.43
CA LYS A 138 -9.51 -12.75 -0.03
C LYS A 138 -9.75 -13.90 0.96
N SER A 139 -8.72 -14.28 1.71
CA SER A 139 -8.86 -15.29 2.76
C SER A 139 -9.64 -14.76 3.97
N ASN A 140 -9.49 -13.48 4.30
CA ASN A 140 -10.22 -12.84 5.41
C ASN A 140 -11.64 -12.38 5.01
N ASN A 141 -11.78 -11.86 3.80
CA ASN A 141 -13.05 -11.38 3.24
C ASN A 141 -13.15 -11.78 1.77
N PRO A 142 -13.76 -12.94 1.44
CA PRO A 142 -13.92 -13.40 0.05
C PRO A 142 -14.68 -12.42 -0.85
N ASN A 143 -15.58 -11.60 -0.26
CA ASN A 143 -16.39 -10.63 -0.98
C ASN A 143 -15.68 -9.30 -1.27
N SER A 144 -14.48 -9.09 -0.71
CA SER A 144 -13.70 -7.88 -0.95
C SER A 144 -13.49 -7.63 -2.44
N LYS A 145 -13.41 -6.36 -2.81
CA LYS A 145 -13.12 -5.95 -4.21
C LYS A 145 -11.65 -5.58 -4.34
N ILE A 146 -11.11 -5.83 -5.52
CA ILE A 146 -9.74 -5.45 -5.87
C ILE A 146 -9.83 -4.52 -7.07
N VAL A 147 -9.26 -3.33 -6.95
CA VAL A 147 -9.27 -2.28 -7.98
C VAL A 147 -7.83 -1.83 -8.24
N SER A 148 -7.48 -1.73 -9.51
CA SER A 148 -6.23 -1.08 -9.93
C SER A 148 -6.49 0.36 -10.33
N SER A 149 -5.74 1.29 -9.75
CA SER A 149 -5.72 2.68 -10.14
C SER A 149 -4.61 2.89 -11.17
N VAL A 150 -4.99 3.08 -12.42
CA VAL A 150 -4.06 3.27 -13.54
C VAL A 150 -3.98 4.76 -13.88
N ARG A 151 -2.76 5.30 -13.95
CA ARG A 151 -2.53 6.71 -14.25
C ARG A 151 -2.59 6.99 -15.74
N ASP A 152 -1.95 6.11 -16.53
CA ASP A 152 -1.76 6.31 -17.97
C ASP A 152 -2.29 5.09 -18.74
N VAL A 153 -2.77 5.32 -19.95
CA VAL A 153 -3.05 4.22 -20.87
C VAL A 153 -1.71 3.63 -21.31
N ILE A 154 -1.48 2.36 -20.95
CA ILE A 154 -0.29 1.66 -21.40
C ILE A 154 -0.53 1.27 -22.85
N GLU A 155 0.02 2.06 -23.77
CA GLU A 155 0.11 1.64 -25.17
C GLU A 155 1.14 0.51 -25.25
N SER A 156 0.72 -0.66 -25.71
CA SER A 156 1.68 -1.68 -26.11
C SER A 156 2.46 -1.12 -27.29
N GLU A 157 3.78 -0.97 -27.15
CA GLU A 157 4.68 -0.79 -28.30
C GLU A 157 4.66 -2.07 -29.17
N ASN A 158 3.57 -2.33 -29.83
CA ASN A 158 3.52 -3.18 -31.01
C ASN A 158 3.70 -2.25 -32.21
N GLY A 159 4.90 -1.69 -32.30
CA GLY A 159 5.41 -1.10 -33.51
C GLY A 159 5.68 -2.16 -34.54
N GLY A 160 5.26 -1.96 -35.72
CA GLY A 160 5.29 -2.80 -36.87
C GLY A 160 6.63 -3.41 -37.30
#